data_2a2c3103c18c026f06222ae57b7891c2
#
_entry.id   2a2c3103c18c026f06222ae57b7891c2
#
_cell.length_a   1.000
_cell.length_b   1.000
_cell.length_c   1.000
_cell.angle_alpha   90.00
_cell.angle_beta   90.00
_cell.angle_gamma   90.00
#
_symmetry.space_group_name_H-M   'P 1'
#
loop_
_entity.id
_entity.type
_entity.pdbx_description
1 polymer ?
#
loop_
_entity_poly.entity_id
_entity_poly.type
_entity_poly.pdbx_seq_one_letter_code
_entity_poly.pdbx_strand_id
1 'polypeptide(L)'
;MGQMGNAIRKLLYKNLSLDSYLRVLSGMYLQGYRWGVSPRSEVYEYPRFLKYLVSPGDTAIDIGANLGYYSYVLAGLAGPSGKVYAVEPVRPILNVLRRNLRKYRNVEILNYALGDAEKTIRMGNSSVGENGYFGT
;
A
#
# COMPACT_ATOMS: atom_id res chain seq x y z
N MET A 1 -8.88 -4.47 -15.18
CA MET A 1 -8.31 -5.78 -14.74
C MET A 1 -9.16 -6.89 -15.32
N GLY A 2 -8.56 -7.85 -16.05
CA GLY A 2 -9.31 -8.88 -16.76
C GLY A 2 -9.99 -9.88 -15.81
N GLN A 3 -11.03 -10.57 -16.29
CA GLN A 3 -11.81 -11.58 -15.54
C GLN A 3 -10.93 -12.66 -14.87
N MET A 4 -9.81 -13.04 -15.49
CA MET A 4 -8.85 -14.01 -14.96
C MET A 4 -8.15 -13.50 -13.67
N GLY A 5 -7.84 -12.22 -13.58
CA GLY A 5 -7.26 -11.63 -12.37
C GLY A 5 -8.21 -11.67 -11.17
N ASN A 6 -9.50 -11.47 -11.42
CA ASN A 6 -10.54 -11.55 -10.40
C ASN A 6 -10.77 -12.98 -9.90
N ALA A 7 -10.71 -13.97 -10.79
CA ALA A 7 -10.84 -15.38 -10.42
C ALA A 7 -9.68 -15.84 -9.51
N ILE A 8 -8.44 -15.47 -9.86
CA ILE A 8 -7.26 -15.77 -9.05
C ILE A 8 -7.36 -15.10 -7.66
N ARG A 9 -7.77 -13.84 -7.59
CA ARG A 9 -7.95 -13.14 -6.32
C ARG A 9 -8.99 -13.80 -5.42
N LYS A 10 -10.15 -14.21 -5.99
CA LYS A 10 -11.19 -14.93 -5.25
C LYS A 10 -10.69 -16.28 -4.74
N LEU A 11 -9.93 -17.02 -5.55
CA LEU A 11 -9.34 -18.30 -5.15
C LEU A 11 -8.34 -18.12 -4.00
N LEU A 12 -7.45 -17.15 -4.10
CA LEU A 12 -6.48 -16.83 -3.05
C LEU A 12 -7.18 -16.40 -1.75
N TYR A 13 -8.18 -15.53 -1.85
CA TYR A 13 -8.94 -15.06 -0.69
C TYR A 13 -9.69 -16.19 0.03
N LYS A 14 -10.25 -17.16 -0.72
CA LYS A 14 -10.95 -18.31 -0.16
C LYS A 14 -10.02 -19.27 0.60
N ASN A 15 -8.75 -19.38 0.17
CA ASN A 15 -7.84 -20.43 0.67
C ASN A 15 -6.73 -19.90 1.59
N LEU A 16 -6.55 -18.59 1.70
CA LEU A 16 -5.51 -17.97 2.52
C LEU A 16 -6.12 -17.18 3.68
N SER A 17 -5.37 -17.07 4.78
CA SER A 17 -5.69 -16.07 5.79
C SER A 17 -5.62 -14.67 5.19
N LEU A 18 -6.34 -13.70 5.77
CA LEU A 18 -6.32 -12.30 5.30
C LEU A 18 -4.89 -11.76 5.18
N ASP A 19 -4.06 -11.99 6.19
CA ASP A 19 -2.66 -11.56 6.19
C ASP A 19 -1.86 -12.18 5.04
N SER A 20 -1.98 -13.49 4.82
CA SER A 20 -1.31 -14.20 3.71
C SER A 20 -1.79 -13.71 2.35
N TYR A 21 -3.09 -13.52 2.21
CA TYR A 21 -3.69 -12.97 0.98
C TYR A 21 -3.14 -11.58 0.65
N LEU A 22 -3.15 -10.66 1.62
CA LEU A 22 -2.64 -9.30 1.44
C LEU A 22 -1.13 -9.28 1.12
N ARG A 23 -0.35 -10.18 1.72
CA ARG A 23 1.09 -10.35 1.43
C ARG A 23 1.34 -10.79 0.00
N VAL A 24 0.60 -11.80 -0.47
CA VAL A 24 0.72 -12.27 -1.86
C VAL A 24 0.35 -11.15 -2.82
N LEU A 25 -0.79 -10.50 -2.58
CA LEU A 25 -1.28 -9.42 -3.43
C LEU A 25 -0.29 -8.26 -3.53
N SER A 26 0.19 -7.77 -2.38
CA SER A 26 1.18 -6.67 -2.36
C SER A 26 2.53 -7.08 -2.93
N GLY A 27 2.96 -8.31 -2.68
CA GLY A 27 4.21 -8.83 -3.22
C GLY A 27 4.20 -8.88 -4.75
N MET A 28 3.12 -9.37 -5.35
CA MET A 28 2.95 -9.38 -6.81
C MET A 28 2.98 -7.97 -7.39
N TYR A 29 2.31 -7.02 -6.75
CA TYR A 29 2.31 -5.62 -7.18
C TYR A 29 3.70 -5.02 -7.14
N LEU A 30 4.37 -5.07 -5.99
CA LEU A 30 5.68 -4.47 -5.78
C LEU A 30 6.76 -5.11 -6.69
N GLN A 31 6.65 -6.42 -6.93
CA GLN A 31 7.55 -7.12 -7.83
C GLN A 31 7.34 -6.68 -9.28
N GLY A 32 6.08 -6.59 -9.72
CA GLY A 32 5.74 -6.08 -11.06
C GLY A 32 6.23 -4.65 -11.26
N TYR A 33 6.09 -3.80 -10.24
CA TYR A 33 6.62 -2.43 -10.26
C TYR A 33 8.15 -2.42 -10.42
N ARG A 34 8.86 -3.24 -9.64
CA ARG A 34 10.34 -3.33 -9.69
C ARG A 34 10.87 -3.78 -11.04
N TRP A 35 10.21 -4.74 -11.67
CA TRP A 35 10.63 -5.29 -12.96
C TRP A 35 10.15 -4.46 -14.15
N GLY A 36 9.37 -3.42 -13.92
CA GLY A 36 8.79 -2.62 -15.00
C GLY A 36 7.73 -3.37 -15.82
N VAL A 37 7.35 -4.58 -15.39
CA VAL A 37 6.37 -5.47 -16.04
C VAL A 37 4.99 -5.18 -15.44
N SER A 38 4.59 -3.92 -15.43
CA SER A 38 3.29 -3.59 -14.90
C SER A 38 2.29 -3.32 -16.03
N PRO A 39 1.07 -3.87 -15.94
CA PRO A 39 0.02 -3.53 -16.89
C PRO A 39 -0.17 -2.01 -16.97
N ARG A 40 -0.56 -1.51 -18.14
CA ARG A 40 -1.05 -0.14 -18.26
C ARG A 40 -2.35 -0.02 -17.45
N SER A 41 -2.24 0.42 -16.20
CA SER A 41 -3.36 0.70 -15.32
C SER A 41 -3.00 1.87 -14.42
N GLU A 42 -3.98 2.67 -14.04
CA GLU A 42 -3.83 3.84 -13.17
C GLU A 42 -3.05 3.52 -11.89
N VAL A 43 -3.27 2.32 -11.33
CA VAL A 43 -2.58 1.83 -10.12
C VAL A 43 -1.05 1.84 -10.25
N TYR A 44 -0.50 1.72 -11.48
CA TYR A 44 0.93 1.76 -11.74
C TYR A 44 1.39 3.09 -12.36
N GLU A 45 0.50 3.81 -13.03
CA GLU A 45 0.84 5.07 -13.68
C GLU A 45 1.06 6.19 -12.69
N TYR A 46 0.18 6.36 -11.70
CA TYR A 46 0.34 7.38 -10.65
C TYR A 46 1.65 7.24 -9.86
N PRO A 47 2.03 6.06 -9.34
CA PRO A 47 3.33 5.91 -8.68
C PRO A 47 4.52 6.28 -9.58
N ARG A 48 4.45 6.01 -10.88
CA ARG A 48 5.50 6.40 -11.83
C ARG A 48 5.58 7.91 -12.05
N PHE A 49 4.46 8.61 -11.93
CA PHE A 49 4.42 10.06 -12.04
C PHE A 49 5.10 10.77 -10.86
N LEU A 50 5.15 10.15 -9.69
CA LEU A 50 5.78 10.72 -8.48
C LEU A 50 7.25 11.13 -8.69
N LYS A 51 7.96 10.51 -9.62
CA LYS A 51 9.34 10.89 -9.96
C LYS A 51 9.50 12.33 -10.48
N TYR A 52 8.41 12.95 -10.93
CA TYR A 52 8.40 14.35 -11.37
C TYR A 52 8.02 15.32 -10.25
N LEU A 53 7.56 14.82 -9.11
CA LEU A 53 7.08 15.61 -7.99
C LEU A 53 7.98 15.52 -6.77
N VAL A 54 8.79 14.43 -6.65
CA VAL A 54 9.59 14.15 -5.46
C VAL A 54 11.05 14.07 -5.81
N SER A 55 11.85 14.85 -5.10
CA SER A 55 13.31 14.92 -5.22
C SER A 55 14.00 14.24 -4.03
N PRO A 56 15.28 13.82 -4.17
CA PRO A 56 16.08 13.35 -3.04
C PRO A 56 16.16 14.41 -1.92
N GLY A 57 15.91 13.99 -0.69
CA GLY A 57 15.89 14.88 0.48
C GLY A 57 14.50 15.40 0.86
N ASP A 58 13.49 15.21 0.02
CA ASP A 58 12.13 15.66 0.30
C ASP A 58 11.49 14.90 1.46
N THR A 59 10.54 15.58 2.11
CA THR A 59 9.61 14.95 3.06
C THR A 59 8.24 14.77 2.42
N ALA A 60 7.72 13.55 2.45
CA ALA A 60 6.42 13.20 1.91
C ALA A 60 5.53 12.56 2.96
N ILE A 61 4.21 12.77 2.84
CA ILE A 61 3.19 12.13 3.68
C ILE A 61 2.24 11.36 2.77
N ASP A 62 2.11 10.05 3.01
CA ASP A 62 1.20 9.15 2.33
C ASP A 62 0.02 8.85 3.26
N ILE A 63 -1.13 9.48 3.01
CA ILE A 63 -2.33 9.37 3.84
C ILE A 63 -3.21 8.26 3.28
N GLY A 64 -3.50 7.24 4.10
CA GLY A 64 -4.14 6.02 3.64
C GLY A 64 -3.16 5.12 2.89
N ALA A 65 -1.97 4.96 3.47
CA ALA A 65 -0.85 4.25 2.82
C ALA A 65 -1.18 2.80 2.42
N ASN A 66 -2.23 2.21 2.99
CA ASN A 66 -2.71 0.88 2.65
C ASN A 66 -1.55 -0.15 2.69
N LEU A 67 -1.35 -0.92 1.62
CA LEU A 67 -0.26 -1.91 1.52
C LEU A 67 1.10 -1.29 1.16
N GLY A 68 1.18 0.05 1.04
CA GLY A 68 2.41 0.81 0.88
C GLY A 68 2.89 0.99 -0.56
N TYR A 69 2.01 0.95 -1.52
CA TYR A 69 2.38 1.08 -2.93
C TYR A 69 3.01 2.44 -3.24
N TYR A 70 2.38 3.52 -2.79
CA TYR A 70 2.90 4.87 -2.94
C TYR A 70 4.09 5.12 -2.00
N SER A 71 3.96 4.75 -0.73
CA SER A 71 5.05 4.87 0.25
C SER A 71 6.35 4.20 -0.22
N TYR A 72 6.25 3.04 -0.89
CA TYR A 72 7.42 2.33 -1.44
C TYR A 72 8.15 3.17 -2.50
N VAL A 73 7.40 3.81 -3.39
CA VAL A 73 7.95 4.66 -4.44
C VAL A 73 8.50 5.96 -3.87
N LEU A 74 7.72 6.62 -3.01
CA LEU A 74 8.11 7.85 -2.31
C LEU A 74 9.42 7.65 -1.53
N ALA A 75 9.53 6.55 -0.78
CA ALA A 75 10.74 6.24 -0.01
C ALA A 75 11.98 6.06 -0.90
N GLY A 76 11.81 5.45 -2.07
CA GLY A 76 12.87 5.31 -3.06
C GLY A 76 13.30 6.63 -3.67
N LEU A 77 12.35 7.49 -4.02
CA LEU A 77 12.60 8.80 -4.64
C LEU A 77 13.20 9.81 -3.65
N ALA A 78 12.63 9.91 -2.45
CA ALA A 78 13.15 10.79 -1.40
C ALA A 78 14.56 10.39 -0.94
N GLY A 79 14.92 9.12 -1.08
CA GLY A 79 16.25 8.62 -0.76
C GLY A 79 16.59 8.67 0.74
N PRO A 80 17.84 8.32 1.11
CA PRO A 80 18.22 8.21 2.53
C PRO A 80 18.24 9.54 3.30
N SER A 81 18.34 10.65 2.59
CA SER A 81 18.31 12.01 3.17
C SER A 81 16.90 12.58 3.32
N GLY A 82 15.91 11.97 2.67
CA GLY A 82 14.51 12.37 2.77
C GLY A 82 13.75 11.61 3.86
N LYS A 83 12.46 11.90 3.99
CA LYS A 83 11.57 11.28 4.97
C LYS A 83 10.20 10.99 4.37
N VAL A 84 9.62 9.83 4.70
CA VAL A 84 8.25 9.48 4.33
C VAL A 84 7.47 9.10 5.58
N TYR A 85 6.31 9.72 5.77
CA TYR A 85 5.33 9.35 6.78
C TYR A 85 4.21 8.57 6.11
N ALA A 86 4.07 7.29 6.45
CA ALA A 86 3.04 6.41 5.92
C ALA A 86 1.93 6.23 6.98
N VAL A 87 0.76 6.79 6.72
CA VAL A 87 -0.36 6.80 7.68
C VAL A 87 -1.39 5.76 7.29
N GLU A 88 -1.62 4.76 8.15
CA GLU A 88 -2.59 3.68 7.90
C GLU A 88 -3.27 3.26 9.21
N PRO A 89 -4.60 3.46 9.34
CA PRO A 89 -5.32 3.18 10.57
C PRO A 89 -5.62 1.70 10.80
N VAL A 90 -5.75 0.90 9.74
CA VAL A 90 -6.25 -0.47 9.83
C VAL A 90 -5.14 -1.45 10.18
N ARG A 91 -5.13 -1.97 11.40
CA ARG A 91 -4.04 -2.84 11.92
C ARG A 91 -3.66 -4.03 11.04
N PRO A 92 -4.57 -4.84 10.51
CA PRO A 92 -4.20 -5.94 9.59
C PRO A 92 -3.41 -5.45 8.36
N ILE A 93 -3.81 -4.31 7.80
CA ILE A 93 -3.15 -3.71 6.64
C ILE A 93 -1.78 -3.14 7.06
N LEU A 94 -1.72 -2.46 8.20
CA LEU A 94 -0.50 -1.91 8.77
C LEU A 94 0.61 -2.96 8.94
N ASN A 95 0.26 -4.19 9.33
CA ASN A 95 1.24 -5.27 9.48
C ASN A 95 1.91 -5.63 8.14
N VAL A 96 1.13 -5.64 7.06
CA VAL A 96 1.64 -5.89 5.71
C VAL A 96 2.44 -4.67 5.21
N LEU A 97 1.96 -3.45 5.46
CA LEU A 97 2.66 -2.21 5.16
C LEU A 97 4.06 -2.19 5.77
N ARG A 98 4.18 -2.47 7.08
CA ARG A 98 5.47 -2.57 7.78
C ARG A 98 6.43 -3.56 7.12
N ARG A 99 5.91 -4.71 6.71
CA ARG A 99 6.70 -5.73 6.01
C ARG A 99 7.18 -5.23 4.65
N ASN A 100 6.32 -4.61 3.87
CA ASN A 100 6.63 -4.13 2.54
C ASN A 100 7.68 -3.01 2.55
N LEU A 101 7.66 -2.17 3.59
CA LEU A 101 8.56 -1.02 3.73
C LEU A 101 9.79 -1.27 4.63
N ARG A 102 9.96 -2.48 5.18
CA ARG A 102 11.01 -2.80 6.16
C ARG A 102 12.45 -2.48 5.73
N LYS A 103 12.71 -2.41 4.42
CA LYS A 103 14.03 -2.09 3.88
C LYS A 103 14.34 -0.59 3.88
N TYR A 104 13.32 0.27 4.02
CA TYR A 104 13.48 1.71 3.97
C TYR A 104 13.60 2.27 5.39
N ARG A 105 14.78 2.84 5.71
CA ARG A 105 15.03 3.47 7.01
C ARG A 105 14.49 4.91 7.09
N ASN A 106 14.16 5.48 5.95
CA ASN A 106 13.59 6.82 5.82
C ASN A 106 12.06 6.84 5.87
N VAL A 107 11.41 5.72 6.22
CA VAL A 107 9.96 5.62 6.37
C VAL A 107 9.58 5.50 7.84
N GLU A 108 8.64 6.32 8.26
CA GLU A 108 7.96 6.25 9.54
C GLU A 108 6.50 5.86 9.33
N ILE A 109 6.05 4.80 10.02
CA ILE A 109 4.70 4.26 9.85
C ILE A 109 3.85 4.63 11.05
N LEU A 110 2.77 5.36 10.79
CA LEU A 110 1.86 5.92 11.78
C LEU A 110 0.50 5.20 11.73
N ASN A 111 0.09 4.65 12.88
CA ASN A 111 -1.21 3.96 12.98
C ASN A 111 -2.30 4.92 13.45
N TYR A 112 -2.66 5.84 12.58
CA TYR A 112 -3.70 6.84 12.82
C TYR A 112 -4.65 6.94 11.63
N ALA A 113 -5.88 7.41 11.91
CA ALA A 113 -6.72 8.04 10.90
C ALA A 113 -6.60 9.54 11.12
N LEU A 114 -6.34 10.30 10.07
CA LEU A 114 -6.30 11.75 10.16
C LEU A 114 -7.72 12.31 10.19
N GLY A 115 -7.95 13.27 11.05
CA GLY A 115 -9.23 13.93 11.25
C GLY A 115 -9.05 15.33 11.82
N ASP A 116 -10.18 15.99 12.07
CA ASP A 116 -10.28 17.36 12.59
C ASP A 116 -10.15 17.46 14.12
N ALA A 117 -10.17 16.31 14.80
CA ALA A 117 -10.07 16.22 16.24
C ALA A 117 -9.45 14.90 16.68
N GLU A 118 -8.82 14.91 17.86
CA GLU A 118 -8.33 13.70 18.49
C GLU A 118 -9.49 12.89 19.06
N LYS A 119 -9.77 11.73 18.48
CA LYS A 119 -10.85 10.83 18.90
C LYS A 119 -10.54 9.39 18.54
N THR A 120 -11.09 8.46 19.31
CA THR A 120 -11.06 7.03 18.97
C THR A 120 -12.21 6.72 18.01
N ILE A 121 -11.89 6.14 16.85
CA ILE A 121 -12.87 5.69 15.87
C ILE A 121 -12.85 4.17 15.75
N ARG A 122 -14.02 3.57 15.54
CA ARG A 122 -14.13 2.17 15.11
C ARG A 122 -14.25 2.13 13.60
N MET A 123 -13.35 1.40 12.97
CA MET A 123 -13.39 1.17 11.52
C MET A 123 -13.86 -0.25 11.26
N GLY A 124 -14.85 -0.40 10.40
CA GLY A 124 -15.37 -1.70 9.94
C GLY A 124 -15.53 -1.69 8.43
N ASN A 125 -15.37 -2.84 7.81
CA ASN A 125 -15.66 -3.03 6.41
C ASN A 125 -16.64 -4.21 6.28
N SER A 126 -17.89 -3.92 5.95
CA SER A 126 -18.95 -4.92 5.75
C SER A 126 -18.73 -5.78 4.49
N SER A 127 -17.92 -5.32 3.54
CA SER A 127 -17.68 -6.01 2.27
C SER A 127 -16.49 -6.99 2.28
N VAL A 128 -15.74 -7.09 3.37
CA VAL A 128 -14.58 -8.01 3.47
C VAL A 128 -15.01 -9.48 3.40
N GLY A 129 -16.24 -9.81 3.81
CA GLY A 129 -16.75 -11.20 3.82
C GLY A 129 -17.23 -11.72 2.46
N GLU A 130 -17.77 -10.88 1.57
CA GLU A 130 -18.44 -11.32 0.35
C GLU A 130 -17.62 -11.18 -0.92
N ASN A 131 -16.79 -10.14 -1.04
CA ASN A 131 -16.09 -9.80 -2.28
C ASN A 131 -14.57 -9.82 -2.20
N GLY A 132 -14.00 -10.19 -1.08
CA GLY A 132 -12.57 -10.04 -0.81
C GLY A 132 -12.18 -8.58 -0.49
N TYR A 133 -10.97 -8.37 0.00
CA TYR A 133 -10.41 -7.05 0.19
C TYR A 133 -10.01 -6.47 -1.17
N PHE A 134 -10.78 -5.52 -1.64
CA PHE A 134 -10.38 -4.65 -2.75
C PHE A 134 -9.98 -3.31 -2.13
N GLY A 135 -8.68 -3.09 -1.95
CA GLY A 135 -8.19 -1.77 -1.59
C GLY A 135 -8.63 -0.77 -2.65
N THR A 136 -9.36 0.24 -2.25
CA THR A 136 -9.70 1.39 -3.09
C THR A 136 -8.48 2.25 -3.25
#